data_fa5d5755a86d1298f113e9ab839a6b86
#
_entry.id   fa5d5755a86d1298f113e9ab839a6b86
#
_cell.length_a   1.000
_cell.length_b   1.000
_cell.length_c   1.000
_cell.angle_alpha   90.00
_cell.angle_beta   90.00
_cell.angle_gamma   90.00
#
_symmetry.space_group_name_H-M   'P 1'
#
loop_
_entity.id
_entity.type
_entity.pdbx_description
1 polymer ?
#
loop_
_entity_poly.entity_id
_entity_poly.type
_entity_poly.pdbx_seq_one_letter_code
_entity_poly.pdbx_strand_id
1 'polypeptide(L)'
;YVNNQGYMLEISSIKKELPILIGISTSKEDYKAGNRLNEEDLIKLGTVIKIMNSAQTNGIASLITKIDISNENNYTLFLEKERKTAYLGDCSNLETRMLFLVGILEKEKENPGEIFINMNLNTDDAYFRESV
;
A
#
# COMPACT_ATOMS: atom_id res chain seq x y z
N TYR A 1 -13.54 9.15 -0.67
CA TYR A 1 -12.35 9.50 0.14
C TYR A 1 -12.58 9.13 1.60
N VAL A 2 -11.52 8.69 2.25
CA VAL A 2 -11.54 8.26 3.65
C VAL A 2 -10.44 9.01 4.41
N ASN A 3 -10.77 9.55 5.60
CA ASN A 3 -9.76 10.18 6.44
C ASN A 3 -9.03 9.15 7.32
N ASN A 4 -8.06 9.59 8.11
CA ASN A 4 -7.24 8.69 8.94
C ASN A 4 -8.00 8.02 10.09
N GLN A 5 -9.21 8.49 10.41
CA GLN A 5 -10.09 7.84 11.39
C GLN A 5 -11.09 6.91 10.72
N GLY A 6 -11.04 6.73 9.40
CA GLY A 6 -11.91 5.83 8.67
C GLY A 6 -13.28 6.41 8.30
N TYR A 7 -13.50 7.71 8.48
CA TYR A 7 -14.73 8.37 8.06
C TYR A 7 -14.69 8.74 6.59
N MET A 8 -15.79 8.51 5.90
CA MET A 8 -15.95 8.85 4.48
C MET A 8 -16.19 10.33 4.31
N LEU A 9 -15.53 10.94 3.33
CA LEU A 9 -15.58 12.36 3.02
C LEU A 9 -16.17 12.60 1.63
N GLU A 10 -16.72 13.80 1.42
CA GLU A 10 -17.19 14.20 0.10
C GLU A 10 -16.03 14.40 -0.88
N ILE A 11 -16.24 14.03 -2.12
CA ILE A 11 -15.20 14.02 -3.17
C ILE A 11 -14.84 15.45 -3.63
N SER A 12 -15.79 16.38 -3.57
CA SER A 12 -15.72 17.68 -4.28
C SER A 12 -14.61 18.63 -3.83
N SER A 13 -14.03 18.43 -2.64
CA SER A 13 -13.06 19.39 -2.08
C SER A 13 -11.63 18.85 -2.01
N ILE A 14 -11.39 17.59 -2.40
CA ILE A 14 -10.07 16.95 -2.21
C ILE A 14 -9.41 16.76 -3.57
N LYS A 15 -8.31 17.48 -3.78
CA LYS A 15 -7.51 17.42 -5.01
C LYS A 15 -6.10 16.87 -4.72
N LYS A 16 -5.99 15.82 -3.91
CA LYS A 16 -4.70 15.18 -3.62
C LYS A 16 -4.58 13.89 -4.38
N GLU A 17 -3.37 13.61 -4.86
CA GLU A 17 -3.04 12.28 -5.38
C GLU A 17 -2.91 11.34 -4.20
N LEU A 18 -3.94 10.53 -3.98
CA LEU A 18 -3.98 9.54 -2.91
C LEU A 18 -4.05 8.15 -3.53
N PRO A 19 -3.50 7.13 -2.87
CA PRO A 19 -3.65 5.77 -3.36
C PRO A 19 -5.10 5.31 -3.24
N ILE A 20 -5.50 4.43 -4.15
CA ILE A 20 -6.80 3.78 -4.14
C ILE A 20 -6.69 2.52 -3.30
N LEU A 21 -7.60 2.32 -2.34
CA LEU A 21 -7.66 1.10 -1.57
C LEU A 21 -8.51 0.06 -2.30
N ILE A 22 -7.99 -1.14 -2.48
CA ILE A 22 -8.66 -2.27 -3.10
C ILE A 22 -8.90 -3.34 -2.03
N GLY A 23 -10.05 -3.99 -2.07
CA GLY A 23 -10.36 -5.08 -1.15
C GLY A 23 -11.01 -4.65 0.14
N ILE A 24 -11.68 -3.50 0.15
CA ILE A 24 -12.48 -3.04 1.29
C ILE A 24 -13.70 -3.93 1.44
N SER A 25 -13.97 -4.39 2.67
CA SER A 25 -15.11 -5.24 2.99
C SER A 25 -16.37 -4.48 3.35
N THR A 26 -16.27 -3.18 3.64
CA THR A 26 -17.43 -2.32 3.92
C THR A 26 -18.37 -2.31 2.71
N SER A 27 -19.68 -2.50 2.97
CA SER A 27 -20.69 -2.54 1.92
C SER A 27 -20.76 -1.22 1.14
N LYS A 28 -20.88 -1.31 -0.18
CA LYS A 28 -21.05 -0.12 -1.03
C LYS A 28 -22.29 0.69 -0.68
N GLU A 29 -23.31 0.06 -0.11
CA GLU A 29 -24.52 0.72 0.36
C GLU A 29 -24.22 1.73 1.47
N ASP A 30 -23.14 1.51 2.21
CA ASP A 30 -22.70 2.36 3.30
C ASP A 30 -21.73 3.47 2.87
N TYR A 31 -21.44 3.57 1.57
CA TYR A 31 -20.51 4.57 1.05
C TYR A 31 -21.21 5.94 0.96
N LYS A 32 -21.25 6.63 2.10
CA LYS A 32 -21.83 7.97 2.22
C LYS A 32 -20.95 8.86 3.07
N ALA A 33 -20.82 10.13 2.72
CA ALA A 33 -20.09 11.10 3.53
C ALA A 33 -20.62 11.10 4.97
N GLY A 34 -19.71 11.05 5.94
CA GLY A 34 -20.02 10.96 7.36
C GLY A 34 -20.09 9.53 7.90
N ASN A 35 -20.23 8.52 7.04
CA ASN A 35 -20.18 7.14 7.45
C ASN A 35 -18.74 6.71 7.72
N ARG A 36 -18.57 5.65 8.49
CA ARG A 36 -17.26 5.10 8.84
C ARG A 36 -17.10 3.70 8.24
N LEU A 37 -15.88 3.34 7.90
CA LEU A 37 -15.54 1.98 7.49
C LEU A 37 -15.89 0.98 8.62
N ASN A 38 -16.16 -0.27 8.28
CA ASN A 38 -16.39 -1.31 9.28
C ASN A 38 -15.11 -1.60 10.08
N GLU A 39 -15.23 -2.38 11.17
CA GLU A 39 -14.10 -2.65 12.06
C GLU A 39 -12.94 -3.35 11.37
N GLU A 40 -13.21 -4.30 10.49
CA GLU A 40 -12.18 -5.01 9.74
C GLU A 40 -11.37 -4.05 8.87
N ASP A 41 -12.05 -3.17 8.14
CA ASP A 41 -11.40 -2.17 7.30
C ASP A 41 -10.65 -1.12 8.13
N LEU A 42 -11.16 -0.77 9.31
CA LEU A 42 -10.49 0.17 10.21
C LEU A 42 -9.14 -0.35 10.69
N ILE A 43 -9.05 -1.64 11.00
CA ILE A 43 -7.79 -2.28 11.39
C ILE A 43 -6.80 -2.22 10.24
N LYS A 44 -7.24 -2.56 9.04
CA LYS A 44 -6.41 -2.51 7.83
C LYS A 44 -6.00 -1.09 7.47
N LEU A 45 -6.89 -0.12 7.67
CA LEU A 45 -6.56 1.29 7.46
C LEU A 45 -5.40 1.74 8.35
N GLY A 46 -5.36 1.27 9.59
CA GLY A 46 -4.23 1.53 10.50
C GLY A 46 -2.91 1.08 9.90
N THR A 47 -2.88 -0.08 9.25
CA THR A 47 -1.70 -0.59 8.56
C THR A 47 -1.36 0.27 7.33
N VAL A 48 -2.37 0.65 6.55
CA VAL A 48 -2.19 1.54 5.37
C VAL A 48 -1.54 2.86 5.78
N ILE A 49 -1.99 3.44 6.89
CA ILE A 49 -1.42 4.70 7.40
C ILE A 49 0.06 4.53 7.73
N LYS A 50 0.43 3.42 8.37
CA LYS A 50 1.83 3.10 8.65
C LYS A 50 2.65 2.95 7.37
N ILE A 51 2.10 2.26 6.36
CA ILE A 51 2.74 2.08 5.06
C ILE A 51 3.00 3.45 4.42
N MET A 52 1.97 4.30 4.37
CA MET A 52 2.09 5.61 3.70
C MET A 52 3.03 6.54 4.45
N ASN A 53 3.04 6.52 5.78
CA ASN A 53 3.97 7.30 6.57
C ASN A 53 5.42 6.86 6.32
N SER A 54 5.67 5.56 6.27
CA SER A 54 7.00 5.02 5.97
C SER A 54 7.42 5.34 4.53
N ALA A 55 6.48 5.23 3.59
CA ALA A 55 6.73 5.57 2.18
C ALA A 55 7.07 7.06 2.03
N GLN A 56 6.38 7.94 2.75
CA GLN A 56 6.66 9.36 2.71
C GLN A 56 8.04 9.68 3.27
N THR A 57 8.39 9.07 4.39
CA THR A 57 9.72 9.22 5.00
C THR A 57 10.83 8.79 4.04
N ASN A 58 10.58 7.75 3.24
CA ASN A 58 11.54 7.23 2.27
C ASN A 58 11.42 7.83 0.86
N GLY A 59 10.55 8.82 0.68
CA GLY A 59 10.42 9.56 -0.57
C GLY A 59 9.72 8.84 -1.71
N ILE A 60 8.97 7.78 -1.43
CA ILE A 60 8.30 6.97 -2.46
C ILE A 60 6.77 6.99 -2.38
N ALA A 61 6.18 7.78 -1.48
CA ALA A 61 4.73 7.81 -1.30
C ALA A 61 3.99 8.14 -2.61
N SER A 62 4.50 9.06 -3.40
CA SER A 62 3.89 9.47 -4.67
C SER A 62 3.92 8.37 -5.74
N LEU A 63 4.73 7.34 -5.58
CA LEU A 63 4.81 6.22 -6.52
C LEU A 63 3.69 5.21 -6.29
N ILE A 64 3.09 5.18 -5.10
CA ILE A 64 2.05 4.22 -4.74
C ILE A 64 0.71 4.71 -5.27
N THR A 65 0.12 3.99 -6.23
CA THR A 65 -1.15 4.36 -6.85
C THR A 65 -2.32 3.56 -6.30
N LYS A 66 -2.08 2.32 -5.85
CA LYS A 66 -3.12 1.47 -5.25
C LYS A 66 -2.50 0.64 -4.14
N ILE A 67 -3.32 0.30 -3.15
CA ILE A 67 -2.95 -0.64 -2.08
C ILE A 67 -4.06 -1.67 -1.96
N ASP A 68 -3.74 -2.94 -2.16
CA ASP A 68 -4.67 -4.04 -1.97
C ASP A 68 -4.61 -4.52 -0.52
N ILE A 69 -5.71 -4.37 0.20
CA ILE A 69 -5.85 -4.73 1.61
C ILE A 69 -6.72 -5.96 1.81
N SER A 70 -7.08 -6.67 0.74
CA SER A 70 -7.98 -7.83 0.83
C SER A 70 -7.41 -8.97 1.65
N ASN A 71 -6.08 -9.12 1.67
CA ASN A 71 -5.38 -10.14 2.45
C ASN A 71 -4.49 -9.47 3.51
N GLU A 72 -4.88 -9.57 4.78
CA GLU A 72 -4.13 -8.98 5.89
C GLU A 72 -2.75 -9.60 6.10
N ASN A 73 -2.49 -10.76 5.51
CA ASN A 73 -1.19 -11.42 5.56
C ASN A 73 -0.31 -11.05 4.37
N ASN A 74 -0.82 -10.31 3.40
CA ASN A 74 -0.04 -9.91 2.24
C ASN A 74 -0.59 -8.63 1.60
N TYR A 75 -0.27 -7.50 2.20
CA TYR A 75 -0.59 -6.18 1.63
C TYR A 75 0.22 -5.97 0.36
N THR A 76 -0.44 -5.53 -0.69
CA THR A 76 0.18 -5.36 -2.01
C THR A 76 0.13 -3.89 -2.44
N LEU A 77 1.28 -3.36 -2.84
CA LEU A 77 1.40 -2.00 -3.36
C LEU A 77 1.51 -2.04 -4.88
N PHE A 78 0.72 -1.21 -5.55
CA PHE A 78 0.82 -1.03 -6.99
C PHE A 78 1.55 0.28 -7.27
N LEU A 79 2.67 0.18 -7.96
CA LEU A 79 3.48 1.33 -8.40
C LEU A 79 3.36 1.39 -9.92
N GLU A 80 2.20 1.85 -10.39
CA GLU A 80 1.84 1.76 -11.81
C GLU A 80 2.75 2.60 -12.70
N LYS A 81 3.19 3.77 -12.23
CA LYS A 81 4.12 4.62 -12.98
C LYS A 81 5.48 3.95 -13.19
N GLU A 82 5.87 3.09 -12.25
CA GLU A 82 7.11 2.31 -12.33
C GLU A 82 6.89 0.94 -12.98
N ARG A 83 5.65 0.62 -13.34
CA ARG A 83 5.24 -0.68 -13.90
C ARG A 83 5.63 -1.84 -12.98
N LYS A 84 5.45 -1.64 -11.66
CA LYS A 84 5.85 -2.61 -10.63
C LYS A 84 4.74 -2.85 -9.63
N THR A 85 4.78 -4.03 -9.03
CA THR A 85 3.91 -4.45 -7.92
C THR A 85 4.81 -4.94 -6.81
N ALA A 86 4.54 -4.51 -5.56
CA ALA A 86 5.33 -4.91 -4.41
C ALA A 86 4.48 -5.64 -3.38
N TYR A 87 4.96 -6.78 -2.92
CA TYR A 87 4.28 -7.62 -1.93
C TYR A 87 4.96 -7.45 -0.57
N LEU A 88 4.22 -6.90 0.42
CA LEU A 88 4.76 -6.54 1.73
C LEU A 88 4.54 -7.58 2.83
N GLY A 89 3.71 -8.60 2.58
CA GLY A 89 3.29 -9.52 3.62
C GLY A 89 2.36 -8.83 4.62
N ASP A 90 2.44 -9.22 5.88
CA ASP A 90 1.61 -8.66 6.96
C ASP A 90 2.12 -7.32 7.50
N CYS A 91 3.16 -6.79 6.88
CA CYS A 91 3.81 -5.53 7.26
C CYS A 91 4.55 -5.56 8.60
N SER A 92 4.87 -6.74 9.12
CA SER A 92 5.81 -6.86 10.24
C SER A 92 7.19 -6.34 9.79
N ASN A 93 7.92 -5.67 10.70
CA ASN A 93 9.23 -5.07 10.37
C ASN A 93 9.15 -4.15 9.14
N LEU A 94 8.14 -3.33 9.10
CA LEU A 94 7.81 -2.49 7.93
C LEU A 94 8.99 -1.62 7.49
N GLU A 95 9.72 -1.01 8.43
CA GLU A 95 10.84 -0.13 8.10
C GLU A 95 11.94 -0.86 7.32
N THR A 96 12.25 -2.09 7.72
CA THR A 96 13.23 -2.93 7.00
C THR A 96 12.71 -3.26 5.59
N ARG A 97 11.45 -3.65 5.48
CA ARG A 97 10.83 -3.96 4.19
C ARG A 97 10.84 -2.74 3.28
N MET A 98 10.56 -1.58 3.82
CA MET A 98 10.55 -0.34 3.05
C MET A 98 11.93 0.02 2.52
N LEU A 99 12.99 -0.20 3.30
CA LEU A 99 14.37 0.02 2.86
C LEU A 99 14.73 -0.91 1.69
N PHE A 100 14.33 -2.18 1.75
CA PHE A 100 14.53 -3.12 0.63
C PHE A 100 13.75 -2.68 -0.61
N LEU A 101 12.50 -2.22 -0.41
CA LEU A 101 11.70 -1.71 -1.52
C LEU A 101 12.38 -0.55 -2.24
N VAL A 102 12.85 0.44 -1.47
CA VAL A 102 13.56 1.59 -2.02
C VAL A 102 14.81 1.16 -2.79
N GLY A 103 15.58 0.26 -2.23
CA GLY A 103 16.80 -0.26 -2.88
C GLY A 103 16.51 -0.96 -4.20
N ILE A 104 15.47 -1.78 -4.25
CA ILE A 104 15.08 -2.48 -5.48
C ILE A 104 14.54 -1.51 -6.50
N LEU A 105 13.72 -0.55 -6.09
CA LEU A 105 13.19 0.48 -7.00
C LEU A 105 14.32 1.26 -7.67
N GLU A 106 15.35 1.58 -6.93
CA GLU A 106 16.49 2.32 -7.45
C GLU A 106 17.33 1.48 -8.42
N LYS A 107 17.54 0.23 -8.09
CA LYS A 107 18.32 -0.71 -8.90
C LYS A 107 17.62 -1.12 -10.20
N GLU A 108 16.29 -1.24 -10.15
CA GLU A 108 15.48 -1.78 -11.26
C GLU A 108 14.60 -0.70 -11.92
N LYS A 109 15.06 0.55 -11.97
CA LYS A 109 14.27 1.70 -12.46
C LYS A 109 13.59 1.48 -13.81
N GLU A 110 14.29 0.87 -14.76
CA GLU A 110 13.81 0.72 -16.13
C GLU A 110 13.02 -0.57 -16.37
N ASN A 111 12.96 -1.44 -15.39
CA ASN A 111 12.43 -2.79 -15.57
C ASN A 111 11.05 -2.95 -14.92
N PRO A 112 10.01 -3.34 -15.68
CA PRO A 112 8.73 -3.69 -15.09
C PRO A 112 8.81 -5.03 -14.40
N GLY A 113 8.05 -5.22 -13.31
CA GLY A 113 8.06 -6.50 -12.63
C GLY A 113 7.43 -6.49 -11.26
N GLU A 114 7.75 -7.52 -10.51
CA GLU A 114 7.23 -7.76 -9.16
C GLU A 114 8.35 -7.74 -8.14
N ILE A 115 8.10 -7.10 -7.00
CA ILE A 115 9.05 -6.98 -5.91
C ILE A 115 8.53 -7.81 -4.74
N PHE A 116 9.33 -8.76 -4.29
CA PHE A 116 8.95 -9.67 -3.20
C PHE A 116 9.74 -9.32 -1.95
N ILE A 117 9.05 -8.74 -0.98
CA ILE A 117 9.59 -8.38 0.34
C ILE A 117 8.65 -8.89 1.44
N ASN A 118 7.85 -9.91 1.11
CA ASN A 118 6.82 -10.48 2.00
C ASN A 118 7.29 -11.70 2.80
N MET A 119 8.56 -12.08 2.68
CA MET A 119 9.13 -13.19 3.42
C MET A 119 9.78 -12.72 4.73
N ASN A 120 10.28 -13.67 5.52
CA ASN A 120 11.10 -13.38 6.70
C ASN A 120 12.49 -12.95 6.23
N LEU A 121 12.78 -11.66 6.28
CA LEU A 121 14.04 -11.10 5.78
C LEU A 121 15.26 -11.44 6.63
N ASN A 122 15.08 -12.09 7.79
CA ASN A 122 16.20 -12.63 8.58
C ASN A 122 16.73 -13.94 8.02
N THR A 123 15.90 -14.66 7.26
CA THR A 123 16.23 -15.99 6.71
C THR A 123 16.25 -16.03 5.19
N ASP A 124 15.50 -15.15 4.55
CA ASP A 124 15.33 -15.12 3.09
C ASP A 124 15.62 -13.73 2.54
N ASP A 125 16.07 -13.67 1.30
CA ASP A 125 16.37 -12.40 0.63
C ASP A 125 15.15 -11.86 -0.10
N ALA A 126 14.97 -10.54 -0.01
CA ALA A 126 14.04 -9.83 -0.89
C ALA A 126 14.53 -9.94 -2.33
N TYR A 127 13.62 -10.01 -3.29
CA TYR A 127 14.01 -10.15 -4.69
C TYR A 127 13.04 -9.47 -5.65
N PHE A 128 13.52 -9.26 -6.86
CA PHE A 128 12.76 -8.70 -7.98
C PHE A 128 12.62 -9.76 -9.08
N ARG A 129 11.41 -9.84 -9.64
CA ARG A 129 11.13 -10.69 -10.80
C ARG A 129 10.67 -9.82 -11.96
N GLU A 130 11.51 -9.69 -12.99
CA GLU A 130 11.18 -8.89 -14.16
C GLU A 130 10.02 -9.51 -14.93
N SER A 131 9.09 -8.63 -15.38
CA SER A 131 7.99 -9.05 -16.25
C SER A 131 8.48 -9.27 -17.67
N VAL A 132 7.95 -10.28 -18.29
CA VAL A 132 8.30 -10.65 -19.67
C VAL A 132 7.49 -9.80 -20.66
#